data_cafff21bea38aecf6c2eb26b7a0cb9d0
#
_entry.id   cafff21bea38aecf6c2eb26b7a0cb9d0
#
_cell.length_a   1.000
_cell.length_b   1.000
_cell.length_c   1.000
_cell.angle_alpha   90.00
_cell.angle_beta   90.00
_cell.angle_gamma   90.00
#
_symmetry.space_group_name_H-M   'P 1'
#
loop_
_entity.id
_entity.type
_entity.pdbx_description
1 polymer ?
#
loop_
_entity_poly.entity_id
_entity_poly.type
_entity_poly.pdbx_seq_one_letter_code
_entity_poly.pdbx_strand_id
1 'polypeptide(L)'
;AEQAGSQAQLAAAKAAVEVARAKLDQATVRAPGAGRVLLRSVEPGQIVQAGKSLLTLSVAGPTELVAQVDERYLGQLQVGQRAVVLADAYPAQPFEAVVDRLAPAVNAQSGAVEVTLRVQGERPAFLREDMTLSIEVVTAREASVLALPLRAIREPAAGTQGDAASVLVLSDGRAQLR
;
A
#
# COMPACT_ATOMS: atom_id res chain seq x y z
N ALA A 1 -46.16 -45.19 -8.36
CA ALA A 1 -46.55 -43.94 -7.68
C ALA A 1 -45.96 -43.86 -6.27
N GLU A 2 -46.04 -44.91 -5.47
CA GLU A 2 -45.57 -44.98 -4.07
C GLU A 2 -44.06 -44.77 -3.91
N GLN A 3 -43.24 -45.39 -4.77
CA GLN A 3 -41.77 -45.21 -4.75
C GLN A 3 -41.34 -43.80 -5.06
N ALA A 4 -42.01 -43.11 -5.97
CA ALA A 4 -41.71 -41.70 -6.28
C ALA A 4 -42.05 -40.78 -5.09
N GLY A 5 -43.14 -41.08 -4.37
CA GLY A 5 -43.51 -40.34 -3.15
C GLY A 5 -42.49 -40.53 -2.03
N SER A 6 -42.03 -41.78 -1.81
CA SER A 6 -40.99 -42.04 -0.79
C SER A 6 -39.65 -41.42 -1.12
N GLN A 7 -39.27 -41.37 -2.39
CA GLN A 7 -38.04 -40.69 -2.83
C GLN A 7 -38.11 -39.19 -2.63
N ALA A 8 -39.24 -38.56 -2.93
CA ALA A 8 -39.46 -37.13 -2.70
C ALA A 8 -39.39 -36.79 -1.20
N GLN A 9 -40.02 -37.62 -0.33
CA GLN A 9 -39.93 -37.44 1.12
C GLN A 9 -38.50 -37.57 1.65
N LEU A 10 -37.74 -38.56 1.16
CA LEU A 10 -36.34 -38.72 1.51
C LEU A 10 -35.49 -37.52 1.08
N ALA A 11 -35.72 -37.02 -0.14
CA ALA A 11 -35.01 -35.82 -0.65
C ALA A 11 -35.32 -34.59 0.21
N ALA A 12 -36.59 -34.39 0.56
CA ALA A 12 -36.99 -33.26 1.43
C ALA A 12 -36.38 -33.37 2.83
N ALA A 13 -36.36 -34.60 3.42
CA ALA A 13 -35.73 -34.79 4.73
C ALA A 13 -34.19 -34.53 4.70
N LYS A 14 -33.51 -34.98 3.64
CA LYS A 14 -32.09 -34.68 3.45
C LYS A 14 -31.83 -33.20 3.31
N ALA A 15 -32.63 -32.47 2.51
CA ALA A 15 -32.52 -31.02 2.37
C ALA A 15 -32.72 -30.29 3.70
N ALA A 16 -33.70 -30.76 4.52
CA ALA A 16 -33.93 -30.19 5.85
C ALA A 16 -32.72 -30.37 6.78
N VAL A 17 -32.06 -31.53 6.75
CA VAL A 17 -30.84 -31.81 7.49
C VAL A 17 -29.69 -30.90 7.06
N GLU A 18 -29.50 -30.72 5.73
CA GLU A 18 -28.46 -29.81 5.23
C GLU A 18 -28.70 -28.35 5.64
N VAL A 19 -29.93 -27.87 5.60
CA VAL A 19 -30.29 -26.53 6.10
C VAL A 19 -30.00 -26.40 7.60
N ALA A 20 -30.35 -27.42 8.38
CA ALA A 20 -30.07 -27.41 9.83
C ALA A 20 -28.56 -27.40 10.13
N ARG A 21 -27.77 -28.18 9.39
CA ARG A 21 -26.31 -28.19 9.49
C ARG A 21 -25.72 -26.83 9.11
N ALA A 22 -26.14 -26.23 8.01
CA ALA A 22 -25.66 -24.91 7.60
C ALA A 22 -25.94 -23.83 8.69
N LYS A 23 -27.12 -23.89 9.34
CA LYS A 23 -27.42 -23.00 10.47
C LYS A 23 -26.51 -23.23 11.69
N LEU A 24 -26.19 -24.49 11.96
CA LEU A 24 -25.28 -24.82 13.07
C LEU A 24 -23.86 -24.34 12.77
N ASP A 25 -23.39 -24.50 11.53
CA ASP A 25 -22.06 -24.04 11.11
C ASP A 25 -21.93 -22.51 11.22
N GLN A 26 -23.00 -21.77 10.91
CA GLN A 26 -23.04 -20.32 11.09
C GLN A 26 -22.92 -19.86 12.56
N ALA A 27 -23.28 -20.73 13.51
CA ALA A 27 -23.10 -20.44 14.94
C ALA A 27 -21.64 -20.57 15.40
N THR A 28 -20.75 -21.09 14.56
CA THR A 28 -19.31 -21.22 14.85
C THR A 28 -18.50 -20.30 13.96
N VAL A 29 -18.07 -19.16 14.47
CA VAL A 29 -17.22 -18.23 13.74
C VAL A 29 -15.77 -18.68 13.85
N ARG A 30 -15.12 -18.87 12.72
CA ARG A 30 -13.71 -19.29 12.62
C ARG A 30 -12.88 -18.22 11.95
N ALA A 31 -11.61 -18.10 12.36
CA ALA A 31 -10.66 -17.25 11.65
C ALA A 31 -10.40 -17.79 10.24
N PRO A 32 -10.33 -16.92 9.21
CA PRO A 32 -10.08 -17.34 7.82
C PRO A 32 -8.64 -17.83 7.60
N GLY A 33 -7.73 -17.52 8.51
CA GLY A 33 -6.34 -17.94 8.43
C GLY A 33 -5.58 -17.64 9.72
N ALA A 34 -4.29 -17.99 9.72
CA ALA A 34 -3.39 -17.59 10.80
C ALA A 34 -3.22 -16.07 10.83
N GLY A 35 -3.10 -15.50 12.02
CA GLY A 35 -2.98 -14.04 12.15
C GLY A 35 -3.02 -13.59 13.60
N ARG A 36 -3.17 -12.29 13.79
CA ARG A 36 -3.27 -11.64 15.10
C ARG A 36 -4.63 -10.95 15.23
N VAL A 37 -5.26 -11.07 16.39
CA VAL A 37 -6.45 -10.26 16.72
C VAL A 37 -6.01 -8.84 17.03
N LEU A 38 -6.53 -7.87 16.27
CA LEU A 38 -6.28 -6.44 16.47
C LEU A 38 -7.32 -5.83 17.42
N LEU A 39 -8.57 -6.19 17.22
CA LEU A 39 -9.68 -5.66 18.02
C LEU A 39 -10.71 -6.75 18.27
N ARG A 40 -11.22 -6.77 19.51
CA ARG A 40 -12.36 -7.57 19.91
C ARG A 40 -13.53 -6.63 20.24
N SER A 41 -14.61 -6.73 19.46
CA SER A 41 -15.78 -5.83 19.56
C SER A 41 -16.96 -6.44 20.33
N VAL A 42 -16.77 -7.63 20.93
CA VAL A 42 -17.82 -8.36 21.64
C VAL A 42 -17.27 -9.02 22.90
N GLU A 43 -18.14 -9.18 23.90
CA GLU A 43 -17.83 -9.87 25.15
C GLU A 43 -18.57 -11.21 25.26
N PRO A 44 -18.01 -12.20 25.98
CA PRO A 44 -18.73 -13.43 26.29
C PRO A 44 -20.07 -13.16 27.00
N GLY A 45 -21.13 -13.82 26.53
CA GLY A 45 -22.50 -13.62 27.03
C GLY A 45 -23.27 -12.49 26.33
N GLN A 46 -22.66 -11.74 25.41
CA GLN A 46 -23.33 -10.70 24.63
C GLN A 46 -24.15 -11.32 23.48
N ILE A 47 -25.39 -10.85 23.33
CA ILE A 47 -26.20 -11.18 22.16
C ILE A 47 -25.73 -10.38 20.95
N VAL A 48 -25.43 -11.05 19.85
CA VAL A 48 -24.99 -10.45 18.60
C VAL A 48 -25.99 -10.73 17.49
N GLN A 49 -26.13 -9.78 16.58
CA GLN A 49 -26.96 -9.89 15.39
C GLN A 49 -26.11 -10.31 14.19
N ALA A 50 -26.74 -10.94 13.19
CA ALA A 50 -26.09 -11.25 11.93
C ALA A 50 -25.53 -9.97 11.28
N GLY A 51 -24.31 -10.03 10.75
CA GLY A 51 -23.62 -8.89 10.14
C GLY A 51 -22.82 -8.02 11.10
N LYS A 52 -22.89 -8.24 12.41
CA LYS A 52 -22.06 -7.51 13.38
C LYS A 52 -20.63 -8.01 13.33
N SER A 53 -19.67 -7.08 13.21
CA SER A 53 -18.25 -7.39 13.36
C SER A 53 -17.94 -7.81 14.78
N LEU A 54 -17.36 -8.99 14.95
CA LEU A 54 -16.99 -9.57 16.25
C LEU A 54 -15.54 -9.31 16.59
N LEU A 55 -14.67 -9.51 15.61
CA LEU A 55 -13.22 -9.43 15.73
C LEU A 55 -12.63 -8.77 14.48
N THR A 56 -11.59 -7.98 14.66
CA THR A 56 -10.73 -7.52 13.56
C THR A 56 -9.43 -8.29 13.63
N LEU A 57 -9.05 -8.90 12.51
CA LEU A 57 -7.87 -9.76 12.41
C LEU A 57 -6.90 -9.21 11.39
N SER A 58 -5.62 -9.14 11.74
CA SER A 58 -4.52 -9.05 10.78
C SER A 58 -4.15 -10.47 10.37
N VAL A 59 -4.42 -10.81 9.12
CA VAL A 59 -4.09 -12.13 8.57
C VAL A 59 -2.61 -12.16 8.21
N ALA A 60 -1.93 -13.27 8.50
CA ALA A 60 -0.52 -13.43 8.16
C ALA A 60 -0.33 -13.37 6.64
N GLY A 61 0.56 -12.50 6.20
CA GLY A 61 0.85 -12.23 4.80
C GLY A 61 1.97 -11.22 4.63
N PRO A 62 2.34 -10.89 3.39
CA PRO A 62 3.30 -9.83 3.13
C PRO A 62 2.77 -8.49 3.68
N THR A 63 3.68 -7.69 4.23
CA THR A 63 3.32 -6.35 4.70
C THR A 63 3.24 -5.42 3.50
N GLU A 64 2.08 -4.84 3.31
CA GLU A 64 1.83 -3.81 2.29
C GLU A 64 1.80 -2.44 2.95
N LEU A 65 2.41 -1.46 2.28
CA LEU A 65 2.35 -0.06 2.66
C LEU A 65 1.50 0.64 1.62
N VAL A 66 0.53 1.43 2.07
CA VAL A 66 -0.38 2.15 1.19
C VAL A 66 -0.09 3.63 1.27
N ALA A 67 0.21 4.24 0.13
CA ALA A 67 0.42 5.68 0.00
C ALA A 67 -0.62 6.30 -0.93
N GLN A 68 -1.04 7.52 -0.63
CA GLN A 68 -1.87 8.33 -1.51
C GLN A 68 -0.99 9.37 -2.20
N VAL A 69 -0.84 9.27 -3.50
CA VAL A 69 0.03 10.15 -4.30
C VAL A 69 -0.83 10.98 -5.23
N ASP A 70 -0.60 12.29 -5.27
CA ASP A 70 -1.28 13.22 -6.17
C ASP A 70 -1.08 12.81 -7.64
N GLU A 71 -2.15 12.85 -8.45
CA GLU A 71 -2.16 12.37 -9.83
C GLU A 71 -1.12 13.08 -10.73
N ARG A 72 -0.72 14.31 -10.40
CA ARG A 72 0.30 15.04 -11.14
C ARG A 72 1.66 14.34 -11.17
N TYR A 73 1.94 13.48 -10.19
CA TYR A 73 3.19 12.72 -10.10
C TYR A 73 3.08 11.32 -10.70
N LEU A 74 1.89 10.91 -11.16
CA LEU A 74 1.66 9.56 -11.68
C LEU A 74 2.58 9.21 -12.86
N GLY A 75 2.88 10.18 -13.71
CA GLY A 75 3.78 9.98 -14.86
C GLY A 75 5.23 9.62 -14.48
N GLN A 76 5.62 9.86 -13.21
CA GLN A 76 6.96 9.55 -12.70
C GLN A 76 7.00 8.23 -11.93
N LEU A 77 5.83 7.63 -11.65
CA LEU A 77 5.71 6.41 -10.86
C LEU A 77 5.63 5.18 -11.75
N GLN A 78 6.41 4.16 -11.40
CA GLN A 78 6.41 2.87 -12.08
C GLN A 78 6.55 1.74 -11.06
N VAL A 79 5.91 0.61 -11.36
CA VAL A 79 6.09 -0.63 -10.59
C VAL A 79 7.56 -1.05 -10.62
N GLY A 80 8.09 -1.46 -9.47
CA GLY A 80 9.49 -1.84 -9.32
C GLY A 80 10.43 -0.72 -8.86
N GLN A 81 9.97 0.54 -8.79
CA GLN A 81 10.78 1.63 -8.23
C GLN A 81 11.05 1.39 -6.74
N ARG A 82 12.28 1.72 -6.33
CA ARG A 82 12.69 1.66 -4.92
C ARG A 82 12.16 2.87 -4.18
N ALA A 83 11.82 2.64 -2.92
CA ALA A 83 11.42 3.68 -2.00
C ALA A 83 12.16 3.51 -0.67
N VAL A 84 12.47 4.62 -0.04
CA VAL A 84 12.94 4.69 1.34
C VAL A 84 11.76 5.06 2.21
N VAL A 85 11.53 4.28 3.25
CA VAL A 85 10.41 4.45 4.16
C VAL A 85 10.91 4.80 5.54
N LEU A 86 10.30 5.81 6.13
CA LEU A 86 10.60 6.30 7.45
C LEU A 86 9.33 6.31 8.29
N ALA A 87 9.36 5.64 9.44
CA ALA A 87 8.27 5.75 10.39
C ALA A 87 8.47 6.98 11.27
N ASP A 88 7.45 7.82 11.39
CA ASP A 88 7.53 9.06 12.19
C ASP A 88 7.93 8.80 13.64
N ALA A 89 7.51 7.66 14.19
CA ALA A 89 7.86 7.22 15.54
C ALA A 89 9.31 6.69 15.67
N TYR A 90 9.98 6.35 14.56
CA TYR A 90 11.32 5.74 14.52
C TYR A 90 12.20 6.37 13.43
N PRO A 91 12.49 7.69 13.51
CA PRO A 91 13.17 8.42 12.43
C PRO A 91 14.63 7.97 12.19
N ALA A 92 15.25 7.26 13.13
CA ALA A 92 16.60 6.75 12.98
C ALA A 92 16.67 5.35 12.31
N GLN A 93 15.53 4.76 11.92
CA GLN A 93 15.46 3.41 11.38
C GLN A 93 14.74 3.39 10.03
N PRO A 94 15.31 3.97 8.97
CA PRO A 94 14.76 3.86 7.62
C PRO A 94 14.81 2.41 7.15
N PHE A 95 13.85 2.02 6.31
CA PHE A 95 13.84 0.72 5.66
C PHE A 95 13.43 0.85 4.19
N GLU A 96 13.76 -0.17 3.40
CA GLU A 96 13.50 -0.14 1.96
C GLU A 96 12.16 -0.80 1.62
N ALA A 97 11.51 -0.24 0.62
CA ALA A 97 10.32 -0.81 0.00
C ALA A 97 10.40 -0.68 -1.52
N VAL A 98 9.54 -1.38 -2.21
CA VAL A 98 9.42 -1.34 -3.67
C VAL A 98 7.97 -1.10 -4.04
N VAL A 99 7.74 -0.24 -5.03
CA VAL A 99 6.41 -0.04 -5.60
C VAL A 99 5.93 -1.34 -6.23
N ASP A 100 4.88 -1.90 -5.67
CA ASP A 100 4.32 -3.19 -6.10
C ASP A 100 3.13 -3.00 -7.06
N ARG A 101 2.27 -2.04 -6.76
CA ARG A 101 1.06 -1.78 -7.55
C ARG A 101 0.66 -0.31 -7.50
N LEU A 102 0.15 0.17 -8.64
CA LEU A 102 -0.53 1.45 -8.76
C LEU A 102 -2.02 1.17 -8.98
N ALA A 103 -2.89 1.85 -8.24
CA ALA A 103 -4.32 1.71 -8.46
C ALA A 103 -4.70 2.17 -9.87
N PRO A 104 -5.61 1.48 -10.57
CA PRO A 104 -6.00 1.83 -11.93
C PRO A 104 -6.90 3.06 -12.00
N ALA A 105 -7.37 3.56 -10.87
CA ALA A 105 -8.30 4.68 -10.79
C ALA A 105 -7.79 5.76 -9.84
N VAL A 106 -8.06 7.02 -10.20
CA VAL A 106 -7.85 8.19 -9.35
C VAL A 106 -9.07 8.37 -8.44
N ASN A 107 -8.84 8.66 -7.17
CA ASN A 107 -9.91 9.05 -6.27
C ASN A 107 -10.38 10.48 -6.63
N ALA A 108 -11.58 10.61 -7.17
CA ALA A 108 -12.12 11.88 -7.66
C ALA A 108 -12.31 12.94 -6.55
N GLN A 109 -12.39 12.55 -5.29
CA GLN A 109 -12.54 13.50 -4.17
C GLN A 109 -11.20 14.10 -3.72
N SER A 110 -10.14 13.31 -3.75
CA SER A 110 -8.80 13.74 -3.29
C SER A 110 -7.82 14.05 -4.42
N GLY A 111 -8.10 13.66 -5.68
CA GLY A 111 -7.17 13.77 -6.80
C GLY A 111 -5.94 12.89 -6.62
N ALA A 112 -6.03 11.85 -5.78
CA ALA A 112 -4.92 11.00 -5.44
C ALA A 112 -5.07 9.58 -6.02
N VAL A 113 -3.94 8.96 -6.32
CA VAL A 113 -3.84 7.55 -6.73
C VAL A 113 -3.26 6.76 -5.57
N GLU A 114 -3.87 5.62 -5.29
CA GLU A 114 -3.34 4.70 -4.31
C GLU A 114 -2.16 3.92 -4.88
N VAL A 115 -1.05 3.97 -4.16
CA VAL A 115 0.19 3.25 -4.47
C VAL A 115 0.45 2.26 -3.37
N THR A 116 0.51 0.99 -3.73
CA THR A 116 0.88 -0.09 -2.80
C THR A 116 2.37 -0.39 -2.95
N LEU A 117 3.09 -0.37 -1.83
CA LEU A 117 4.49 -0.74 -1.78
C LEU A 117 4.64 -1.99 -0.90
N ARG A 118 5.63 -2.80 -1.22
CA ARG A 118 6.00 -3.98 -0.45
C ARG A 118 7.35 -3.76 0.22
N VAL A 119 7.43 -4.09 1.51
CA VAL A 119 8.69 -4.04 2.27
C VAL A 119 9.70 -4.98 1.64
N GLN A 120 10.92 -4.48 1.45
CA GLN A 120 12.02 -5.26 0.90
C GLN A 120 12.82 -5.90 2.05
N GLY A 121 12.98 -7.22 1.99
CA GLY A 121 13.63 -7.96 3.06
C GLY A 121 12.71 -8.30 4.23
N GLU A 122 13.28 -8.33 5.43
CA GLU A 122 12.55 -8.66 6.66
C GLU A 122 11.75 -7.47 7.17
N ARG A 123 10.51 -7.72 7.59
CA ARG A 123 9.65 -6.68 8.17
C ARG A 123 10.28 -6.12 9.45
N PRO A 124 10.46 -4.82 9.60
CA PRO A 124 10.95 -4.23 10.84
C PRO A 124 10.04 -4.57 12.03
N ALA A 125 10.64 -5.00 13.15
CA ALA A 125 9.91 -5.46 14.33
C ALA A 125 9.05 -4.36 14.98
N PHE A 126 9.41 -3.09 14.78
CA PHE A 126 8.68 -1.94 15.30
C PHE A 126 7.43 -1.59 14.47
N LEU A 127 7.33 -2.08 13.22
CA LEU A 127 6.26 -1.72 12.31
C LEU A 127 4.92 -2.30 12.79
N ARG A 128 3.92 -1.43 12.95
CA ARG A 128 2.55 -1.76 13.36
C ARG A 128 1.58 -1.47 12.22
N GLU A 129 0.42 -2.14 12.27
CA GLU A 129 -0.70 -1.80 11.40
C GLU A 129 -1.13 -0.35 11.68
N ASP A 130 -1.57 0.36 10.64
CA ASP A 130 -2.07 1.74 10.67
C ASP A 130 -1.06 2.78 11.17
N MET A 131 0.25 2.45 11.14
CA MET A 131 1.32 3.38 11.47
C MET A 131 1.51 4.42 10.36
N THR A 132 1.65 5.68 10.73
CA THR A 132 2.00 6.76 9.78
C THR A 132 3.45 6.63 9.33
N LEU A 133 3.65 6.67 8.02
CA LEU A 133 4.94 6.50 7.36
C LEU A 133 5.18 7.63 6.37
N SER A 134 6.41 8.11 6.32
CA SER A 134 6.92 8.97 5.25
C SER A 134 7.60 8.10 4.20
N ILE A 135 7.18 8.21 2.94
CA ILE A 135 7.68 7.37 1.85
C ILE A 135 8.31 8.24 0.78
N GLU A 136 9.59 8.03 0.51
CA GLU A 136 10.34 8.70 -0.56
C GLU A 136 10.58 7.72 -1.70
N VAL A 137 9.90 7.91 -2.84
CA VAL A 137 10.06 7.08 -4.03
C VAL A 137 11.17 7.64 -4.91
N VAL A 138 12.14 6.80 -5.28
CA VAL A 138 13.22 7.17 -6.21
C VAL A 138 12.66 7.11 -7.63
N THR A 139 12.33 8.26 -8.20
CA THR A 139 11.73 8.36 -9.55
C THR A 139 12.77 8.34 -10.66
N ALA A 140 13.98 8.84 -10.41
CA ALA A 140 15.07 8.81 -11.36
C ALA A 140 16.42 8.68 -10.66
N ARG A 141 17.39 8.04 -11.31
CA ARG A 141 18.77 7.94 -10.83
C ARG A 141 19.71 8.07 -12.02
N GLU A 142 20.55 9.08 -11.95
CA GLU A 142 21.61 9.29 -12.93
C GLU A 142 22.93 8.72 -12.40
N ALA A 143 23.52 7.78 -13.14
CA ALA A 143 24.68 7.01 -12.67
C ALA A 143 26.02 7.74 -12.82
N SER A 144 26.14 8.69 -13.74
CA SER A 144 27.39 9.40 -14.03
C SER A 144 27.05 10.80 -14.53
N VAL A 145 26.89 11.73 -13.60
CA VAL A 145 26.63 13.13 -13.92
C VAL A 145 27.74 14.03 -13.42
N LEU A 146 28.07 15.05 -14.19
CA LEU A 146 28.92 16.12 -13.74
C LEU A 146 28.11 16.98 -12.75
N ALA A 147 28.40 16.86 -11.46
CA ALA A 147 27.74 17.62 -10.42
C ALA A 147 28.49 18.93 -10.14
N LEU A 148 27.74 20.01 -10.07
CA LEU A 148 28.26 21.31 -9.70
C LEU A 148 27.59 21.77 -8.39
N PRO A 149 28.31 22.44 -7.47
CA PRO A 149 27.69 23.07 -6.32
C PRO A 149 26.66 24.10 -6.78
N LEU A 150 25.52 24.19 -6.11
CA LEU A 150 24.46 25.14 -6.46
C LEU A 150 24.96 26.60 -6.54
N ARG A 151 25.94 26.98 -5.71
CA ARG A 151 26.60 28.29 -5.74
C ARG A 151 27.41 28.59 -7.01
N ALA A 152 27.70 27.57 -7.83
CA ALA A 152 28.39 27.76 -9.12
C ALA A 152 27.43 28.12 -10.26
N ILE A 153 26.13 27.93 -10.03
CA ILE A 153 25.08 28.25 -10.99
C ILE A 153 24.82 29.76 -10.88
N ARG A 154 24.87 30.44 -12.02
CA ARG A 154 24.43 31.82 -12.16
C ARG A 154 23.03 31.88 -12.73
N GLU A 155 22.26 32.86 -12.31
CA GLU A 155 20.97 33.12 -12.92
C GLU A 155 21.17 33.36 -14.43
N PRO A 156 20.33 32.78 -15.29
CA PRO A 156 20.41 32.98 -16.71
C PRO A 156 20.23 34.49 -17.01
N ALA A 157 20.94 34.97 -18.04
CA ALA A 157 20.79 36.36 -18.50
C ALA A 157 19.32 36.60 -18.88
N ALA A 158 18.82 37.80 -18.55
CA ALA A 158 17.44 38.19 -18.82
C ALA A 158 17.08 37.94 -20.29
N GLY A 159 16.14 37.04 -20.55
CA GLY A 159 15.67 36.65 -21.90
C GLY A 159 15.83 35.17 -22.25
N THR A 160 16.46 34.35 -21.43
CA THR A 160 16.57 32.91 -21.64
C THR A 160 15.29 32.21 -21.15
N GLN A 161 14.46 31.70 -22.05
CA GLN A 161 13.29 30.87 -21.72
C GLN A 161 13.76 29.41 -21.55
N GLY A 162 13.44 28.81 -20.42
CA GLY A 162 13.66 27.38 -20.12
C GLY A 162 14.52 27.13 -18.88
N ASP A 163 14.71 25.87 -18.52
CA ASP A 163 15.53 25.37 -17.41
C ASP A 163 17.05 25.49 -17.65
N ALA A 164 17.49 26.47 -18.42
CA ALA A 164 18.90 26.70 -18.75
C ALA A 164 19.58 27.42 -17.59
N ALA A 165 20.62 26.82 -17.04
CA ALA A 165 21.49 27.44 -16.05
C ALA A 165 22.84 27.79 -16.68
N SER A 166 23.41 28.93 -16.30
CA SER A 166 24.72 29.36 -16.78
C SER A 166 25.79 29.13 -15.72
N VAL A 167 26.96 28.66 -16.14
CA VAL A 167 28.12 28.45 -15.27
C VAL A 167 29.37 29.10 -15.86
N LEU A 168 30.28 29.57 -15.02
CA LEU A 168 31.59 30.03 -15.46
C LEU A 168 32.58 28.86 -15.42
N VAL A 169 33.11 28.52 -16.58
CA VAL A 169 34.14 27.49 -16.73
C VAL A 169 35.49 28.19 -16.99
N LEU A 170 36.53 27.77 -16.29
CA LEU A 170 37.88 28.23 -16.56
C LEU A 170 38.47 27.39 -17.72
N SER A 171 38.72 28.03 -18.85
CA SER A 171 39.38 27.42 -20.01
C SER A 171 40.52 28.32 -20.44
N ASP A 172 41.74 27.77 -20.55
CA ASP A 172 42.95 28.50 -20.95
C ASP A 172 43.25 29.78 -20.12
N GLY A 173 42.98 29.71 -18.79
CA GLY A 173 43.18 30.81 -17.88
C GLY A 173 42.15 31.96 -18.01
N ARG A 174 41.09 31.77 -18.79
CA ARG A 174 39.98 32.73 -18.94
C ARG A 174 38.67 32.13 -18.52
N ALA A 175 37.84 32.92 -17.85
CA ALA A 175 36.51 32.53 -17.47
C ALA A 175 35.57 32.66 -18.66
N GLN A 176 34.93 31.57 -19.04
CA GLN A 176 33.94 31.50 -20.11
C GLN A 176 32.58 31.13 -19.54
N LEU A 177 31.54 31.83 -19.97
CA LEU A 177 30.16 31.50 -19.62
C LEU A 177 29.70 30.35 -20.52
N ARG A 178 29.20 29.30 -19.92
CA ARG A 178 28.56 28.16 -20.60
C ARG A 178 27.20 27.88 -20.00
#